data_aca868b683c6e4131de47fdadeb30617
#
_entry.id   aca868b683c6e4131de47fdadeb30617
#
_cell.length_a   1.000
_cell.length_b   1.000
_cell.length_c   1.000
_cell.angle_alpha   90.00
_cell.angle_beta   90.00
_cell.angle_gamma   90.00
#
_symmetry.space_group_name_H-M   'P 1'
#
loop_
_entity.id
_entity.type
_entity.pdbx_description
1 polymer ?
#
loop_
_entity_poly.entity_id
_entity_poly.type
_entity_poly.pdbx_seq_one_letter_code
_entity_poly.pdbx_strand_id
1 'polypeptide(L)'
;MRVIVNPKYTHLQKQIEEIPKFFADEGKVVYDGRNILKRISLDNVDVVVKSFKKPHIINRVVYSYFRQSKAARSYIYSMELQKHGFNTPEPIAMIEQFQKGLLTNSYYVCCYDNGETVRYLMDGKVEGNEDKLLAFARYTFAL
;
A
#
# COMPACT_ATOMS: atom_id res chain seq x y z
N MET A 1 -12.57 8.87 -11.17
CA MET A 1 -11.48 8.02 -10.67
C MET A 1 -10.16 8.66 -11.07
N ARG A 2 -9.17 8.66 -10.18
CA ARG A 2 -7.78 9.06 -10.46
C ARG A 2 -6.89 7.85 -10.23
N VAL A 3 -6.04 7.54 -11.21
CA VAL A 3 -5.08 6.43 -11.13
C VAL A 3 -3.71 6.97 -11.50
N ILE A 4 -2.70 6.64 -10.72
CA ILE A 4 -1.30 6.87 -11.06
C ILE A 4 -0.61 5.52 -11.04
N VAL A 5 0.04 5.18 -12.14
CA VAL A 5 0.76 3.92 -12.31
C VAL A 5 2.25 4.23 -12.47
N ASN A 6 3.09 3.45 -11.80
CA ASN A 6 4.54 3.50 -11.98
C ASN A 6 4.87 3.17 -13.44
N PRO A 7 5.72 3.96 -14.13
CA PRO A 7 6.08 3.74 -15.53
C PRO A 7 6.54 2.32 -15.88
N LYS A 8 7.16 1.62 -14.92
CA LYS A 8 7.57 0.21 -15.09
C LYS A 8 6.39 -0.76 -15.29
N TYR A 9 5.19 -0.40 -14.82
CA TYR A 9 3.99 -1.26 -14.77
C TYR A 9 2.84 -0.74 -15.63
N THR A 10 3.11 0.10 -16.62
CA THR A 10 2.07 0.65 -17.52
C THR A 10 1.33 -0.43 -18.29
N HIS A 11 1.96 -1.59 -18.54
CA HIS A 11 1.32 -2.75 -19.16
C HIS A 11 0.16 -3.31 -18.31
N LEU A 12 0.15 -3.09 -16.99
CA LEU A 12 -0.90 -3.51 -16.08
C LEU A 12 -2.01 -2.46 -15.89
N GLN A 13 -1.94 -1.31 -16.55
CA GLN A 13 -2.84 -0.18 -16.27
C GLN A 13 -4.31 -0.57 -16.33
N LYS A 14 -4.75 -1.30 -17.36
CA LYS A 14 -6.15 -1.72 -17.50
C LYS A 14 -6.62 -2.57 -16.33
N GLN A 15 -5.82 -3.54 -15.90
CA GLN A 15 -6.14 -4.40 -14.76
C GLN A 15 -6.16 -3.62 -13.45
N ILE A 16 -5.23 -2.68 -13.27
CA ILE A 16 -5.17 -1.80 -12.10
C ILE A 16 -6.43 -0.94 -12.01
N GLU A 17 -6.90 -0.38 -13.11
CA GLU A 17 -8.14 0.41 -13.16
C GLU A 17 -9.40 -0.40 -12.80
N GLU A 18 -9.39 -1.71 -13.02
CA GLU A 18 -10.47 -2.62 -12.68
C GLU A 18 -10.45 -3.10 -11.20
N ILE A 19 -9.30 -2.96 -10.49
CA ILE A 19 -9.18 -3.39 -9.08
C ILE A 19 -10.37 -2.99 -8.22
N PRO A 20 -10.87 -1.74 -8.23
CA PRO A 20 -11.99 -1.35 -7.40
C PRO A 20 -13.28 -2.14 -7.64
N LYS A 21 -13.44 -2.76 -8.81
CA LYS A 21 -14.65 -3.51 -9.16
C LYS A 21 -14.64 -4.92 -8.56
N PHE A 22 -13.47 -5.57 -8.55
CA PHE A 22 -13.34 -6.96 -8.11
C PHE A 22 -12.67 -7.13 -6.73
N PHE A 23 -12.11 -6.06 -6.16
CA PHE A 23 -11.39 -6.15 -4.88
C PHE A 23 -12.21 -6.75 -3.73
N ALA A 24 -13.54 -6.57 -3.73
CA ALA A 24 -14.40 -7.15 -2.68
C ALA A 24 -14.40 -8.69 -2.76
N ASP A 25 -14.44 -9.23 -3.97
CA ASP A 25 -14.74 -10.64 -4.23
C ASP A 25 -13.48 -11.47 -4.50
N GLU A 26 -12.41 -10.84 -5.00
CA GLU A 26 -11.20 -11.54 -5.42
C GLU A 26 -10.01 -11.30 -4.50
N GLY A 27 -9.01 -12.18 -4.62
CA GLY A 27 -7.74 -12.11 -3.92
C GLY A 27 -7.73 -12.77 -2.55
N LYS A 28 -6.53 -13.20 -2.15
CA LYS A 28 -6.28 -13.80 -0.84
C LYS A 28 -6.08 -12.68 0.20
N VAL A 29 -6.91 -12.68 1.25
CA VAL A 29 -6.74 -11.75 2.37
C VAL A 29 -5.43 -12.06 3.09
N VAL A 30 -4.56 -11.05 3.18
CA VAL A 30 -3.28 -11.09 3.91
C VAL A 30 -3.45 -10.45 5.28
N TYR A 31 -4.26 -9.41 5.36
CA TYR A 31 -4.57 -8.72 6.61
C TYR A 31 -5.96 -8.10 6.54
N ASP A 32 -6.74 -8.29 7.60
CA ASP A 32 -8.06 -7.69 7.77
C ASP A 32 -8.12 -6.99 9.13
N GLY A 33 -8.18 -5.67 9.11
CA GLY A 33 -8.23 -4.83 10.28
C GLY A 33 -8.75 -3.44 9.94
N ARG A 34 -8.06 -2.37 10.38
CA ARG A 34 -8.42 -1.00 10.02
C ARG A 34 -8.39 -0.76 8.50
N ASN A 35 -7.50 -1.43 7.79
CA ASN A 35 -7.41 -1.47 6.34
C ASN A 35 -7.38 -2.94 5.93
N ILE A 36 -7.81 -3.23 4.71
CA ILE A 36 -7.79 -4.58 4.16
C ILE A 36 -6.62 -4.68 3.18
N LEU A 37 -5.80 -5.71 3.34
CA LEU A 37 -4.73 -6.05 2.41
C LEU A 37 -5.07 -7.39 1.75
N LYS A 38 -5.07 -7.41 0.42
CA LYS A 38 -5.25 -8.63 -0.35
C LYS A 38 -4.08 -8.85 -1.31
N ARG A 39 -3.62 -10.09 -1.41
CA ARG A 39 -2.72 -10.53 -2.47
C ARG A 39 -3.56 -10.90 -3.69
N ILE A 40 -3.20 -10.34 -4.84
CA ILE A 40 -3.88 -10.51 -6.12
C ILE A 40 -2.81 -10.76 -7.18
N SER A 41 -3.09 -11.57 -8.19
CA SER A 41 -2.21 -11.73 -9.34
C SER A 41 -2.74 -10.89 -10.50
N LEU A 42 -1.91 -10.01 -11.04
CA LEU A 42 -2.19 -9.20 -12.22
C LEU A 42 -1.19 -9.60 -13.29
N ASP A 43 -1.65 -10.26 -14.34
CA ASP A 43 -0.82 -10.67 -15.49
C ASP A 43 0.52 -11.31 -15.09
N ASN A 44 0.47 -12.31 -14.19
CA ASN A 44 1.62 -13.01 -13.58
C ASN A 44 2.49 -12.18 -12.62
N VAL A 45 2.08 -10.95 -12.29
CA VAL A 45 2.70 -10.15 -11.23
C VAL A 45 1.89 -10.28 -9.95
N ASP A 46 2.50 -10.84 -8.91
CA ASP A 46 1.88 -10.89 -7.60
C ASP A 46 1.95 -9.53 -6.91
N VAL A 47 0.80 -8.99 -6.58
CA VAL A 47 0.68 -7.67 -5.94
C VAL A 47 -0.04 -7.74 -4.62
N VAL A 48 0.26 -6.81 -3.73
CA VAL A 48 -0.56 -6.51 -2.56
C VAL A 48 -1.34 -5.23 -2.82
N VAL A 49 -2.65 -5.35 -2.74
CA VAL A 49 -3.56 -4.21 -2.80
C VAL A 49 -4.02 -3.87 -1.38
N LYS A 50 -3.69 -2.67 -0.95
CA LYS A 50 -4.11 -2.11 0.33
C LYS A 50 -5.29 -1.17 0.12
N SER A 51 -6.46 -1.59 0.56
CA SER A 51 -7.67 -0.77 0.61
C SER A 51 -7.73 0.00 1.91
N PHE A 52 -7.82 1.32 1.83
CA PHE A 52 -7.94 2.17 3.00
C PHE A 52 -9.39 2.38 3.38
N LYS A 53 -9.68 2.28 4.68
CA LYS A 53 -11.01 2.55 5.22
C LYS A 53 -11.48 3.93 4.78
N LYS A 54 -12.71 3.99 4.30
CA LYS A 54 -13.40 5.22 3.86
C LYS A 54 -13.32 6.28 4.96
N PRO A 55 -12.86 7.50 4.68
CA PRO A 55 -12.79 8.56 5.67
C PRO A 55 -14.19 9.04 6.10
N HIS A 56 -14.34 9.55 7.32
CA HIS A 56 -15.54 10.27 7.74
C HIS A 56 -15.80 11.49 6.83
N ILE A 57 -17.04 11.96 6.76
CA ILE A 57 -17.49 13.01 5.83
C ILE A 57 -16.59 14.26 5.88
N ILE A 58 -16.28 14.75 7.07
CA ILE A 58 -15.41 15.94 7.24
C ILE A 58 -14.03 15.67 6.64
N ASN A 59 -13.43 14.53 6.94
CA ASN A 59 -12.14 14.13 6.39
C ASN A 59 -12.19 13.89 4.88
N ARG A 60 -13.35 13.50 4.32
CA ARG A 60 -13.50 13.33 2.87
C ARG A 60 -13.33 14.67 2.14
N VAL A 61 -13.90 15.75 2.65
CA VAL A 61 -13.72 17.11 2.10
C VAL A 61 -12.24 17.50 2.17
N VAL A 62 -11.60 17.34 3.33
CA VAL A 62 -10.18 17.67 3.51
C VAL A 62 -9.28 16.88 2.57
N TYR A 63 -9.48 15.57 2.41
CA TYR A 63 -8.69 14.74 1.49
C TYR A 63 -9.01 15.00 0.01
N SER A 64 -10.18 15.54 -0.31
CA SER A 64 -10.54 15.83 -1.70
C SER A 64 -9.91 17.12 -2.21
N TYR A 65 -9.75 18.11 -1.33
CA TYR A 65 -9.36 19.47 -1.74
C TYR A 65 -8.04 19.97 -1.12
N PHE A 66 -7.68 19.51 0.08
CA PHE A 66 -6.58 20.12 0.83
C PHE A 66 -5.46 19.15 1.18
N ARG A 67 -5.67 17.83 1.13
CA ARG A 67 -4.68 16.87 1.58
C ARG A 67 -4.65 15.63 0.68
N GLN A 68 -3.44 15.13 0.43
CA GLN A 68 -3.26 13.84 -0.26
C GLN A 68 -3.91 12.69 0.51
N SER A 69 -4.55 11.76 -0.21
CA SER A 69 -5.11 10.55 0.38
C SER A 69 -4.02 9.66 0.98
N LYS A 70 -4.42 8.69 1.80
CA LYS A 70 -3.49 7.70 2.35
C LYS A 70 -2.84 6.87 1.25
N ALA A 71 -3.58 6.52 0.18
CA ALA A 71 -3.06 5.79 -0.96
C ALA A 71 -1.99 6.60 -1.70
N ALA A 72 -2.26 7.88 -1.99
CA ALA A 72 -1.31 8.77 -2.65
C ALA A 72 -0.03 8.93 -1.81
N ARG A 73 -0.16 9.15 -0.50
CA ARG A 73 1.00 9.26 0.39
C ARG A 73 1.81 7.98 0.45
N SER A 74 1.15 6.81 0.55
CA SER A 74 1.86 5.53 0.54
C SER A 74 2.66 5.36 -0.75
N TYR A 75 2.06 5.68 -1.90
CA TYR A 75 2.72 5.58 -3.19
C TYR A 75 3.92 6.54 -3.30
N ILE A 76 3.72 7.81 -2.98
CA ILE A 76 4.77 8.85 -3.09
C ILE A 76 5.94 8.52 -2.15
N TYR A 77 5.66 8.17 -0.89
CA TYR A 77 6.70 7.85 0.08
C TYR A 77 7.48 6.57 -0.27
N SER A 78 6.80 5.54 -0.80
CA SER A 78 7.50 4.35 -1.28
C SER A 78 8.41 4.66 -2.46
N MET A 79 7.96 5.49 -3.41
CA MET A 79 8.81 5.94 -4.53
C MET A 79 10.02 6.73 -4.04
N GLU A 80 9.83 7.59 -3.04
CA GLU A 80 10.89 8.41 -2.47
C GLU A 80 11.91 7.56 -1.70
N LEU A 81 11.44 6.62 -0.88
CA LEU A 81 12.30 5.66 -0.19
C LEU A 81 13.19 4.88 -1.16
N GLN A 82 12.62 4.40 -2.28
CA GLN A 82 13.42 3.70 -3.29
C GLN A 82 14.49 4.59 -3.92
N LYS A 83 14.19 5.86 -4.20
CA LYS A 83 15.19 6.80 -4.74
C LYS A 83 16.35 7.02 -3.77
N HIS A 84 16.09 6.97 -2.48
CA HIS A 84 17.11 7.06 -1.43
C HIS A 84 17.80 5.72 -1.11
N GLY A 85 17.53 4.67 -1.88
CA GLY A 85 18.16 3.36 -1.73
C GLY A 85 17.59 2.50 -0.59
N PHE A 86 16.45 2.87 0.00
CA PHE A 86 15.78 2.05 1.00
C PHE A 86 15.00 0.91 0.34
N ASN A 87 15.17 -0.30 0.88
CA ASN A 87 14.41 -1.47 0.44
C ASN A 87 12.97 -1.39 0.95
N THR A 88 12.02 -1.31 0.02
CA THR A 88 10.57 -1.31 0.28
C THR A 88 9.88 -2.08 -0.85
N PRO A 89 8.74 -2.74 -0.60
CA PRO A 89 7.97 -3.35 -1.67
C PRO A 89 7.75 -2.36 -2.81
N GLU A 90 8.06 -2.77 -4.04
CA GLU A 90 8.05 -1.85 -5.18
C GLU A 90 6.66 -1.27 -5.42
N PRO A 91 6.49 0.07 -5.41
CA PRO A 91 5.20 0.71 -5.63
C PRO A 91 4.79 0.59 -7.09
N ILE A 92 3.58 0.05 -7.30
CA ILE A 92 3.01 -0.17 -8.63
C ILE A 92 2.03 0.94 -8.99
N ALA A 93 1.06 1.21 -8.11
CA ALA A 93 0.04 2.20 -8.41
C ALA A 93 -0.66 2.76 -7.16
N MET A 94 -1.35 3.87 -7.36
CA MET A 94 -2.39 4.33 -6.46
C MET A 94 -3.68 4.61 -7.23
N ILE A 95 -4.82 4.33 -6.58
CA ILE A 95 -6.17 4.51 -7.14
C ILE A 95 -6.98 5.31 -6.14
N GLU A 96 -7.70 6.31 -6.64
CA GLU A 96 -8.66 7.11 -5.86
C GLU A 96 -9.98 7.17 -6.58
N GLN A 97 -11.06 6.83 -5.88
CA GLN A 97 -12.42 6.94 -6.35
C GLN A 97 -13.11 8.14 -5.71
N PHE A 98 -13.87 8.87 -6.52
CA PHE A 98 -14.63 10.04 -6.07
C PHE A 98 -16.10 9.87 -6.42
N GLN A 99 -16.98 10.32 -5.53
CA GLN A 99 -18.40 10.44 -5.77
C GLN A 99 -18.85 11.85 -5.37
N LYS A 100 -19.48 12.57 -6.31
CA LYS A 100 -19.85 13.99 -6.12
C LYS A 100 -18.67 14.86 -5.66
N GLY A 101 -17.48 14.63 -6.25
CA GLY A 101 -16.25 15.36 -5.91
C GLY A 101 -15.57 14.94 -4.60
N LEU A 102 -16.17 14.06 -3.80
CA LEU A 102 -15.63 13.62 -2.51
C LEU A 102 -14.96 12.25 -2.62
N LEU A 103 -13.79 12.11 -2.01
CA LEU A 103 -13.05 10.85 -1.93
C LEU A 103 -13.89 9.77 -1.24
N THR A 104 -14.06 8.63 -1.91
CA THR A 104 -14.81 7.49 -1.38
C THR A 104 -13.90 6.33 -1.00
N ASN A 105 -13.17 5.79 -1.96
CA ASN A 105 -12.26 4.67 -1.74
C ASN A 105 -10.88 5.05 -2.25
N SER A 106 -9.85 4.47 -1.65
CA SER A 106 -8.48 4.64 -2.15
C SER A 106 -7.69 3.35 -1.93
N TYR A 107 -6.87 3.01 -2.91
CA TYR A 107 -6.07 1.78 -2.92
C TYR A 107 -4.62 2.13 -3.23
N TYR A 108 -3.70 1.46 -2.55
CA TYR A 108 -2.29 1.44 -2.86
C TYR A 108 -1.91 0.04 -3.30
N VAL A 109 -1.19 -0.05 -4.40
CA VAL A 109 -0.75 -1.32 -5.01
C VAL A 109 0.76 -1.36 -4.99
N CYS A 110 1.33 -2.44 -4.47
CA CYS A 110 2.77 -2.70 -4.51
C CYS A 110 3.04 -4.16 -4.84
N CYS A 111 4.25 -4.49 -5.25
CA CYS A 111 4.68 -5.87 -5.40
C CYS A 111 4.48 -6.65 -4.10
N TYR A 112 4.10 -7.92 -4.23
CA TYR A 112 4.10 -8.83 -3.09
C TYR A 112 5.54 -9.12 -2.69
N ASP A 113 5.85 -8.91 -1.42
CA ASP A 113 7.11 -9.29 -0.80
C ASP A 113 6.87 -10.49 0.12
N ASN A 114 7.71 -11.50 -0.02
CA ASN A 114 7.62 -12.73 0.76
C ASN A 114 8.38 -12.63 2.08
N GLY A 115 8.88 -11.45 2.43
CA GLY A 115 9.63 -11.19 3.66
C GLY A 115 8.82 -11.43 4.92
N GLU A 116 9.50 -11.83 5.98
CA GLU A 116 8.89 -11.96 7.30
C GLU A 116 8.59 -10.60 7.90
N THR A 117 7.44 -10.48 8.57
CA THR A 117 7.13 -9.26 9.31
C THR A 117 7.90 -9.23 10.64
N VAL A 118 8.46 -8.08 11.00
CA VAL A 118 9.14 -7.88 12.30
C VAL A 118 8.18 -7.73 13.48
N ARG A 119 6.88 -7.90 13.27
CA ARG A 119 5.86 -7.71 14.30
C ARG A 119 6.10 -8.59 15.52
N TYR A 120 6.55 -9.84 15.33
CA TYR A 120 6.84 -10.74 16.43
C TYR A 120 7.95 -10.24 17.37
N LEU A 121 8.89 -9.45 16.87
CA LEU A 121 9.93 -8.80 17.70
C LEU A 121 9.31 -7.72 18.61
N MET A 122 8.26 -7.06 18.14
CA MET A 122 7.55 -6.02 18.91
C MET A 122 6.63 -6.63 19.98
N ASP A 123 6.23 -7.89 19.81
CA ASP A 123 5.42 -8.63 20.77
C ASP A 123 6.28 -9.29 21.88
N GLY A 124 7.55 -8.88 22.03
CA GLY A 124 8.46 -9.31 23.10
C GLY A 124 9.22 -10.61 22.83
N LYS A 125 9.16 -11.16 21.62
CA LYS A 125 9.93 -12.34 21.21
C LYS A 125 11.33 -11.97 20.75
N VAL A 126 12.08 -11.31 21.63
CA VAL A 126 13.44 -10.80 21.31
C VAL A 126 14.50 -11.87 21.45
N GLU A 127 14.34 -12.79 22.41
CA GLU A 127 15.33 -13.84 22.70
C GLU A 127 15.62 -14.71 21.46
N GLY A 128 16.88 -14.81 21.08
CA GLY A 128 17.33 -15.48 19.86
C GLY A 128 17.11 -14.72 18.55
N ASN A 129 16.66 -13.45 18.62
CA ASN A 129 16.43 -12.59 17.46
C ASN A 129 17.10 -11.22 17.59
N GLU A 130 18.13 -11.11 18.43
CA GLU A 130 18.83 -9.85 18.75
C GLU A 130 19.44 -9.22 17.49
N ASP A 131 20.02 -10.02 16.59
CA ASP A 131 20.58 -9.54 15.32
C ASP A 131 19.51 -8.92 14.40
N LYS A 132 18.32 -9.53 14.35
CA LYS A 132 17.20 -9.00 13.56
C LYS A 132 16.67 -7.70 14.16
N LEU A 133 16.61 -7.61 15.50
CA LEU A 133 16.22 -6.38 16.19
C LEU A 133 17.23 -5.26 15.95
N LEU A 134 18.53 -5.57 16.02
CA LEU A 134 19.59 -4.61 15.74
C LEU A 134 19.55 -4.14 14.28
N ALA A 135 19.34 -5.04 13.33
CA ALA A 135 19.18 -4.71 11.91
C ALA A 135 17.97 -3.80 11.69
N PHE A 136 16.83 -4.11 12.32
CA PHE A 136 15.63 -3.28 12.27
C PHE A 136 15.86 -1.88 12.86
N ALA A 137 16.53 -1.81 14.02
CA ALA A 137 16.87 -0.54 14.64
C ALA A 137 17.78 0.31 13.73
N ARG A 138 18.85 -0.27 13.18
CA ARG A 138 19.76 0.42 12.24
C ARG A 138 19.00 0.94 11.01
N TYR A 139 18.12 0.13 10.43
CA TYR A 139 17.29 0.54 9.30
C TYR A 139 16.39 1.73 9.67
N THR A 140 15.77 1.69 10.85
CA THR A 140 14.85 2.75 11.30
C THR A 140 15.59 4.06 11.58
N PHE A 141 16.83 4.00 12.10
CA PHE A 141 17.65 5.20 12.32
C PHE A 141 18.24 5.78 11.04
N ALA A 142 18.27 5.01 9.94
CA ALA A 142 18.75 5.50 8.64
C ALA A 142 17.66 6.17 7.81
N LEU A 143 16.37 6.00 8.17
CA LEU A 143 15.22 6.65 7.54
C LEU A 143 15.11 8.12 7.92
#